data_c858ce25ee9eaa8f227eed5fbbf9fb84
#
_entry.id   c858ce25ee9eaa8f227eed5fbbf9fb84
#
_cell.length_a   1.000
_cell.length_b   1.000
_cell.length_c   1.000
_cell.angle_alpha   90.00
_cell.angle_beta   90.00
_cell.angle_gamma   90.00
#
_symmetry.space_group_name_H-M   'P 1'
#
loop_
_entity.id
_entity.type
_entity.pdbx_description
1 polymer ?
#
loop_
_entity_poly.entity_id
_entity_poly.type
_entity_poly.pdbx_seq_one_letter_code
_entity_poly.pdbx_strand_id
1 'polypeptide(L)'
;DNAASSVGASLDDHAGLVQVAARLGLTLVVRGRVTGRGRRAMTQVHVLDNRGNDVAFREIAGDPRRGPGRHAITQGTHEVLVQALTDLAARAAQEQEARARAAQAEADELSGAGAEVETHEDLGAQMPRFAVRIGWGGRNRNTTVRIDPGTDKLYQASLFSELRLAFETRPFVADASALTRGLYASMDLHFSLGLSSQDAITGADIDSQAFGLLVQAGYVGSALDGEQLMLGGVIGFGYESFSLDTNSTLPSSAYPHLRLGVLGRMQIVDELLTLRADLGLRWAFGVGDFSGAFGKSSSALGYDVGLAVGGSLDLGLSWAVRFGYTRFGLHFSGDVDAMGPTGGVIPVQAAGGSDTGVELGLEAGWRFD
;
A
#
# COMPACT_ATOMS: atom_id res chain seq x y z
N ASP A 1 27.88 -9.69 -0.19
CA ASP A 1 28.92 -10.53 0.43
C ASP A 1 28.42 -11.26 1.68
N ASN A 2 27.62 -10.64 2.56
CA ASN A 2 27.16 -11.28 3.79
C ASN A 2 26.26 -12.52 3.55
N ALA A 3 25.40 -12.50 2.53
CA ALA A 3 24.53 -13.64 2.21
C ALA A 3 25.32 -14.85 1.68
N ALA A 4 26.34 -14.62 0.86
CA ALA A 4 27.20 -15.67 0.34
C ALA A 4 28.03 -16.32 1.46
N SER A 5 28.58 -15.50 2.37
CA SER A 5 29.32 -15.98 3.53
C SER A 5 28.47 -16.84 4.47
N SER A 6 27.19 -16.50 4.65
CA SER A 6 26.26 -17.24 5.50
C SER A 6 25.85 -18.61 4.92
N VAL A 7 26.04 -18.82 3.62
CA VAL A 7 25.73 -20.08 2.91
C VAL A 7 26.98 -20.91 2.68
N GLY A 8 28.20 -20.35 2.90
CA GLY A 8 29.45 -20.97 2.54
C GLY A 8 29.63 -21.13 1.02
N ALA A 9 28.87 -20.36 0.22
CA ALA A 9 28.87 -20.47 -1.25
C ALA A 9 29.81 -19.44 -1.86
N SER A 10 30.51 -19.85 -2.93
CA SER A 10 31.31 -18.94 -3.75
C SER A 10 30.44 -18.24 -4.77
N LEU A 11 30.51 -16.91 -4.83
CA LEU A 11 29.83 -16.11 -5.87
C LEU A 11 30.45 -16.30 -7.27
N ASP A 12 31.62 -16.90 -7.35
CA ASP A 12 32.28 -17.22 -8.64
C ASP A 12 31.74 -18.51 -9.24
N ASP A 13 31.09 -19.35 -8.45
CA ASP A 13 30.52 -20.62 -8.88
C ASP A 13 29.01 -20.47 -9.18
N HIS A 14 28.57 -21.10 -10.26
CA HIS A 14 27.17 -21.12 -10.68
C HIS A 14 26.26 -21.75 -9.61
N ALA A 15 26.67 -22.87 -9.04
CA ALA A 15 25.92 -23.55 -7.99
C ALA A 15 25.80 -22.70 -6.73
N GLY A 16 26.83 -21.95 -6.36
CA GLY A 16 26.78 -21.01 -5.23
C GLY A 16 25.80 -19.87 -5.42
N LEU A 17 25.71 -19.32 -6.63
CA LEU A 17 24.73 -18.26 -6.94
C LEU A 17 23.29 -18.77 -6.83
N VAL A 18 23.00 -19.98 -7.32
CA VAL A 18 21.66 -20.60 -7.20
C VAL A 18 21.28 -20.83 -5.75
N GLN A 19 22.19 -21.28 -4.90
CA GLN A 19 21.94 -21.46 -3.47
C GLN A 19 21.63 -20.13 -2.76
N VAL A 20 22.38 -19.08 -3.08
CA VAL A 20 22.12 -17.73 -2.54
C VAL A 20 20.77 -17.20 -3.00
N ALA A 21 20.45 -17.37 -4.30
CA ALA A 21 19.16 -16.97 -4.86
C ALA A 21 17.98 -17.67 -4.16
N ALA A 22 18.07 -18.99 -4.01
CA ALA A 22 17.05 -19.78 -3.34
C ALA A 22 16.84 -19.35 -1.88
N ARG A 23 17.93 -19.09 -1.15
CA ARG A 23 17.86 -18.69 0.25
C ARG A 23 17.29 -17.28 0.45
N LEU A 24 17.53 -16.38 -0.51
CA LEU A 24 17.01 -15.01 -0.48
C LEU A 24 15.62 -14.89 -1.15
N GLY A 25 15.07 -15.97 -1.68
CA GLY A 25 13.79 -15.94 -2.40
C GLY A 25 13.85 -15.12 -3.69
N LEU A 26 15.02 -15.03 -4.32
CA LEU A 26 15.18 -14.25 -5.56
C LEU A 26 14.71 -15.07 -6.77
N THR A 27 13.92 -14.45 -7.62
CA THR A 27 13.42 -15.07 -8.87
C THR A 27 14.49 -15.04 -9.97
N LEU A 28 15.35 -14.02 -9.97
CA LEU A 28 16.40 -13.80 -10.95
C LEU A 28 17.71 -13.39 -10.29
N VAL A 29 18.81 -13.83 -10.88
CA VAL A 29 20.17 -13.40 -10.50
C VAL A 29 20.89 -12.90 -11.75
N VAL A 30 21.52 -11.73 -11.65
CA VAL A 30 22.36 -11.19 -12.73
C VAL A 30 23.81 -11.43 -12.38
N ARG A 31 24.54 -12.07 -13.29
CA ARG A 31 25.98 -12.30 -13.19
C ARG A 31 26.69 -11.57 -14.33
N GLY A 32 27.69 -10.78 -13.99
CA GLY A 32 28.56 -10.13 -14.94
C GLY A 32 29.99 -10.70 -14.89
N ARG A 33 30.59 -11.02 -16.03
CA ARG A 33 31.98 -11.40 -16.15
C ARG A 33 32.70 -10.51 -17.16
N VAL A 34 33.80 -9.90 -16.76
CA VAL A 34 34.62 -9.06 -17.64
C VAL A 34 35.80 -9.83 -18.14
N THR A 35 35.98 -9.89 -19.47
CA THR A 35 37.09 -10.52 -20.16
C THR A 35 37.86 -9.49 -21.00
N GLY A 36 39.15 -9.65 -21.15
CA GLY A 36 40.01 -8.73 -21.89
C GLY A 36 40.38 -7.45 -21.09
N ARG A 37 41.05 -6.50 -21.74
CA ARG A 37 41.49 -5.23 -21.14
C ARG A 37 41.40 -4.08 -22.14
N GLY A 38 41.14 -2.88 -21.64
CA GLY A 38 41.10 -1.64 -22.41
C GLY A 38 40.03 -1.69 -23.52
N ARG A 39 40.38 -1.33 -24.75
CA ARG A 39 39.43 -1.30 -25.88
C ARG A 39 38.92 -2.69 -26.33
N ARG A 40 39.53 -3.77 -25.84
CA ARG A 40 39.13 -5.17 -26.13
C ARG A 40 38.39 -5.79 -24.92
N ALA A 41 38.04 -5.01 -23.95
CA ALA A 41 37.25 -5.51 -22.82
C ALA A 41 35.82 -5.84 -23.28
N MET A 42 35.35 -7.02 -22.89
CA MET A 42 33.99 -7.52 -23.13
C MET A 42 33.37 -7.87 -21.77
N THR A 43 32.16 -7.46 -21.57
CA THR A 43 31.37 -7.84 -20.37
C THR A 43 30.29 -8.80 -20.80
N GLN A 44 30.33 -10.00 -20.27
CA GLN A 44 29.29 -11.01 -20.43
C GLN A 44 28.28 -10.84 -19.29
N VAL A 45 27.03 -10.61 -19.62
CA VAL A 45 25.94 -10.49 -18.67
C VAL A 45 25.02 -11.69 -18.84
N HIS A 46 24.89 -12.49 -17.79
CA HIS A 46 23.98 -13.62 -17.69
C HIS A 46 22.85 -13.27 -16.72
N VAL A 47 21.62 -13.55 -17.09
CA VAL A 47 20.46 -13.51 -16.21
C VAL A 47 20.01 -14.95 -15.99
N LEU A 48 20.10 -15.41 -14.75
CA LEU A 48 19.79 -16.77 -14.34
C LEU A 48 18.46 -16.81 -13.58
N ASP A 49 17.67 -17.86 -13.78
CA ASP A 49 16.52 -18.14 -12.91
C ASP A 49 16.96 -18.73 -11.55
N ASN A 50 16.02 -18.94 -10.65
CA ASN A 50 16.27 -19.55 -9.34
C ASN A 50 16.66 -21.05 -9.41
N ARG A 51 16.60 -21.66 -10.58
CA ARG A 51 17.05 -23.03 -10.86
C ARG A 51 18.45 -23.05 -11.51
N GLY A 52 18.99 -21.87 -11.84
CA GLY A 52 20.28 -21.73 -12.46
C GLY A 52 20.27 -21.83 -13.99
N ASN A 53 19.11 -21.76 -14.63
CA ASN A 53 19.07 -21.75 -16.09
C ASN A 53 19.32 -20.33 -16.59
N ASP A 54 20.07 -20.21 -17.68
CA ASP A 54 20.22 -18.94 -18.39
C ASP A 54 18.89 -18.54 -19.03
N VAL A 55 18.29 -17.46 -18.53
CA VAL A 55 17.05 -16.86 -19.09
C VAL A 55 17.42 -15.88 -20.20
N ALA A 56 18.49 -15.11 -20.02
CA ALA A 56 19.01 -14.21 -21.03
C ALA A 56 20.53 -14.05 -20.90
N PHE A 57 21.18 -13.82 -22.04
CA PHE A 57 22.62 -13.63 -22.14
C PHE A 57 22.95 -12.53 -23.14
N ARG A 58 23.97 -11.72 -22.81
CA ARG A 58 24.47 -10.71 -23.72
C ARG A 58 25.93 -10.41 -23.51
N GLU A 59 26.66 -10.23 -24.61
CA GLU A 59 28.00 -9.68 -24.60
C GLU A 59 27.98 -8.19 -24.93
N ILE A 60 28.63 -7.40 -24.10
CA ILE A 60 28.68 -5.94 -24.21
C ILE A 60 30.13 -5.52 -24.31
N ALA A 61 30.47 -4.88 -25.44
CA ALA A 61 31.81 -4.32 -25.63
C ALA A 61 31.96 -3.03 -24.82
N GLY A 62 32.98 -2.97 -23.96
CA GLY A 62 33.28 -1.76 -23.19
C GLY A 62 34.17 -2.02 -22.00
N ASP A 63 35.04 -1.07 -21.69
CA ASP A 63 35.87 -1.09 -20.48
C ASP A 63 35.09 -0.52 -19.29
N PRO A 64 34.76 -1.31 -18.26
CA PRO A 64 33.97 -0.84 -17.10
C PRO A 64 34.69 0.25 -16.30
N ARG A 65 35.98 0.44 -16.51
CA ARG A 65 36.77 1.48 -15.86
C ARG A 65 36.64 2.84 -16.53
N ARG A 66 36.06 2.92 -17.74
CA ARG A 66 35.87 4.16 -18.51
C ARG A 66 34.42 4.56 -18.58
N GLY A 67 34.13 5.87 -18.56
CA GLY A 67 32.79 6.41 -18.58
C GLY A 67 31.88 5.85 -19.70
N PRO A 68 32.31 5.90 -20.98
CA PRO A 68 31.53 5.34 -22.07
C PRO A 68 31.28 3.82 -21.95
N GLY A 69 32.28 3.06 -21.48
CA GLY A 69 32.13 1.61 -21.27
C GLY A 69 31.14 1.29 -20.14
N ARG A 70 31.17 2.04 -19.04
CA ARG A 70 30.19 1.89 -17.97
C ARG A 70 28.76 2.17 -18.45
N HIS A 71 28.58 3.23 -19.22
CA HIS A 71 27.27 3.55 -19.77
C HIS A 71 26.73 2.45 -20.70
N ALA A 72 27.57 1.92 -21.60
CA ALA A 72 27.21 0.80 -22.47
C ALA A 72 26.85 -0.47 -21.68
N ILE A 73 27.60 -0.78 -20.62
CA ILE A 73 27.32 -1.93 -19.74
C ILE A 73 26.00 -1.74 -18.99
N THR A 74 25.76 -0.55 -18.42
CA THR A 74 24.50 -0.24 -17.71
C THR A 74 23.31 -0.37 -18.64
N GLN A 75 23.38 0.23 -19.83
CA GLN A 75 22.31 0.16 -20.81
C GLN A 75 22.08 -1.27 -21.31
N GLY A 76 23.14 -1.99 -21.68
CA GLY A 76 23.03 -3.37 -22.13
C GLY A 76 22.52 -4.32 -21.05
N THR A 77 22.88 -4.12 -19.78
CA THR A 77 22.33 -4.88 -18.65
C THR A 77 20.84 -4.59 -18.46
N HIS A 78 20.42 -3.34 -18.57
CA HIS A 78 19.01 -2.96 -18.51
C HIS A 78 18.18 -3.64 -19.61
N GLU A 79 18.68 -3.61 -20.85
CA GLU A 79 18.00 -4.24 -21.99
C GLU A 79 17.85 -5.76 -21.80
N VAL A 80 18.89 -6.44 -21.32
CA VAL A 80 18.85 -7.89 -21.03
C VAL A 80 17.87 -8.22 -19.92
N LEU A 81 17.81 -7.38 -18.86
CA LEU A 81 16.86 -7.57 -17.77
C LEU A 81 15.42 -7.40 -18.24
N VAL A 82 15.12 -6.36 -19.02
CA VAL A 82 13.78 -6.14 -19.58
C VAL A 82 13.37 -7.32 -20.46
N GLN A 83 14.26 -7.80 -21.29
CA GLN A 83 14.00 -8.99 -22.12
C GLN A 83 13.73 -10.22 -21.27
N ALA A 84 14.57 -10.52 -20.27
CA ALA A 84 14.40 -11.66 -19.37
C ALA A 84 13.07 -11.62 -18.62
N LEU A 85 12.65 -10.44 -18.12
CA LEU A 85 11.37 -10.26 -17.45
C LEU A 85 10.19 -10.47 -18.41
N THR A 86 10.30 -9.98 -19.65
CA THR A 86 9.26 -10.17 -20.68
C THR A 86 9.11 -11.64 -21.05
N ASP A 87 10.22 -12.35 -21.25
CA ASP A 87 10.21 -13.78 -21.57
C ASP A 87 9.67 -14.64 -20.42
N LEU A 88 9.99 -14.29 -19.17
CA LEU A 88 9.41 -14.95 -18.00
C LEU A 88 7.90 -14.70 -17.86
N ALA A 89 7.44 -13.48 -18.08
CA ALA A 89 6.03 -13.16 -18.07
C ALA A 89 5.27 -13.94 -19.17
N ALA A 90 5.85 -14.04 -20.37
CA ALA A 90 5.24 -14.81 -21.46
C ALA A 90 5.18 -16.31 -21.13
N ARG A 91 6.24 -16.89 -20.54
CA ARG A 91 6.23 -18.30 -20.09
C ARG A 91 5.18 -18.54 -18.99
N ALA A 92 5.09 -17.64 -18.00
CA ALA A 92 4.10 -17.75 -16.94
C ALA A 92 2.67 -17.71 -17.50
N ALA A 93 2.39 -16.83 -18.48
CA ALA A 93 1.10 -16.77 -19.15
C ALA A 93 0.80 -18.08 -19.92
N GLN A 94 1.78 -18.63 -20.64
CA GLN A 94 1.63 -19.91 -21.35
C GLN A 94 1.39 -21.08 -20.39
N GLU A 95 2.08 -21.13 -19.26
CA GLU A 95 1.88 -22.15 -18.24
C GLU A 95 0.46 -22.05 -17.63
N GLN A 96 -0.01 -20.83 -17.41
CA GLN A 96 -1.35 -20.60 -16.90
C GLN A 96 -2.43 -21.03 -17.90
N GLU A 97 -2.27 -20.70 -19.18
CA GLU A 97 -3.15 -21.19 -20.23
C GLU A 97 -3.12 -22.74 -20.38
N ALA A 98 -1.93 -23.32 -20.25
CA ALA A 98 -1.80 -24.80 -20.33
C ALA A 98 -2.50 -25.47 -19.15
N ARG A 99 -2.39 -24.91 -17.94
CA ARG A 99 -3.13 -25.40 -16.75
C ARG A 99 -4.63 -25.24 -16.90
N ALA A 100 -5.07 -24.08 -17.42
CA ALA A 100 -6.50 -23.85 -17.67
C ALA A 100 -7.07 -24.84 -18.69
N ARG A 101 -6.34 -25.11 -19.78
CA ARG A 101 -6.76 -26.12 -20.78
C ARG A 101 -6.77 -27.55 -20.21
N ALA A 102 -5.78 -27.89 -19.36
CA ALA A 102 -5.74 -29.18 -18.70
C ALA A 102 -6.91 -29.36 -17.72
N ALA A 103 -7.21 -28.34 -16.93
CA ALA A 103 -8.36 -28.34 -16.02
C ALA A 103 -9.70 -28.44 -16.79
N GLN A 104 -9.81 -27.78 -17.94
CA GLN A 104 -11.00 -27.85 -18.78
C GLN A 104 -11.17 -29.24 -19.44
N ALA A 105 -10.07 -29.85 -19.89
CA ALA A 105 -10.09 -31.20 -20.41
C ALA A 105 -10.49 -32.26 -19.35
N GLU A 106 -10.00 -32.11 -18.13
CA GLU A 106 -10.37 -32.93 -16.98
C GLU A 106 -11.83 -32.75 -16.58
N ALA A 107 -12.37 -31.52 -16.64
CA ALA A 107 -13.77 -31.22 -16.43
C ALA A 107 -14.68 -31.84 -17.54
N ASP A 108 -14.24 -31.79 -18.80
CA ASP A 108 -14.96 -32.40 -19.94
C ASP A 108 -14.97 -33.94 -19.86
N GLU A 109 -13.91 -34.55 -19.38
CA GLU A 109 -13.82 -36.00 -19.18
C GLU A 109 -14.71 -36.47 -18.02
N LEU A 110 -14.81 -35.71 -16.96
CA LEU A 110 -15.72 -35.94 -15.82
C LEU A 110 -17.21 -35.74 -16.22
N SER A 111 -17.49 -34.78 -17.10
CA SER A 111 -18.85 -34.50 -17.56
C SER A 111 -19.41 -35.59 -18.51
N GLY A 112 -18.51 -36.32 -19.21
CA GLY A 112 -18.89 -37.47 -20.06
C GLY A 112 -19.32 -38.73 -19.29
N ALA A 113 -19.10 -38.80 -17.98
CA ALA A 113 -19.34 -39.97 -17.14
C ALA A 113 -20.72 -40.01 -16.46
N GLY A 114 -21.72 -39.23 -16.90
CA GLY A 114 -23.13 -39.40 -16.52
C GLY A 114 -23.45 -39.22 -15.03
N ALA A 115 -22.65 -38.50 -14.28
CA ALA A 115 -23.03 -38.00 -12.98
C ALA A 115 -23.83 -36.70 -13.16
N GLU A 116 -25.02 -36.62 -12.58
CA GLU A 116 -25.68 -35.34 -12.34
C GLU A 116 -24.69 -34.47 -11.58
N VAL A 117 -24.06 -33.55 -12.34
CA VAL A 117 -23.24 -32.49 -11.75
C VAL A 117 -24.26 -31.64 -10.99
N GLU A 118 -24.33 -31.84 -9.66
CA GLU A 118 -24.69 -30.71 -8.82
C GLU A 118 -23.79 -29.56 -9.32
N THR A 119 -24.42 -28.60 -9.96
CA THR A 119 -23.76 -27.34 -10.30
C THR A 119 -23.28 -26.80 -8.96
N HIS A 120 -22.02 -27.14 -8.61
CA HIS A 120 -21.28 -26.26 -7.71
C HIS A 120 -21.33 -24.92 -8.40
N GLU A 121 -22.22 -24.06 -7.94
CA GLU A 121 -22.17 -22.65 -8.24
C GLU A 121 -20.71 -22.29 -8.00
N ASP A 122 -20.07 -21.84 -9.08
CA ASP A 122 -18.68 -21.39 -9.07
C ASP A 122 -18.59 -20.31 -8.00
N LEU A 123 -18.18 -20.71 -6.81
CA LEU A 123 -17.97 -19.82 -5.66
C LEU A 123 -16.69 -19.04 -5.94
N GLY A 124 -16.69 -18.30 -7.06
CA GLY A 124 -15.71 -17.27 -7.31
C GLY A 124 -15.62 -16.41 -6.06
N ALA A 125 -14.44 -15.98 -5.65
CA ALA A 125 -14.17 -15.36 -4.37
C ALA A 125 -15.13 -14.21 -4.09
N GLN A 126 -16.27 -14.57 -3.62
CA GLN A 126 -17.31 -13.66 -3.22
C GLN A 126 -16.75 -12.79 -2.09
N MET A 127 -16.93 -11.48 -2.21
CA MET A 127 -16.74 -10.63 -1.04
C MET A 127 -17.60 -11.22 0.09
N PRO A 128 -17.06 -11.39 1.28
CA PRO A 128 -17.79 -12.00 2.37
C PRO A 128 -19.07 -11.23 2.64
N ARG A 129 -20.12 -11.92 3.01
CA ARG A 129 -21.35 -11.30 3.52
C ARG A 129 -21.05 -10.41 4.70
N PHE A 130 -20.10 -10.84 5.53
CA PHE A 130 -19.67 -10.14 6.70
C PHE A 130 -18.20 -10.45 7.00
N ALA A 131 -17.40 -9.44 7.34
CA ALA A 131 -16.03 -9.64 7.79
C ALA A 131 -15.67 -8.70 8.96
N VAL A 132 -14.94 -9.22 9.91
CA VAL A 132 -14.36 -8.46 11.02
C VAL A 132 -12.87 -8.70 11.02
N ARG A 133 -12.09 -7.63 11.09
CA ARG A 133 -10.62 -7.72 11.15
C ARG A 133 -10.09 -6.86 12.29
N ILE A 134 -9.06 -7.36 12.94
CA ILE A 134 -8.21 -6.62 13.86
C ILE A 134 -6.84 -6.49 13.23
N GLY A 135 -6.26 -5.31 13.29
CA GLY A 135 -4.96 -5.02 12.72
C GLY A 135 -4.04 -4.35 13.73
N TRP A 136 -2.76 -4.53 13.51
CA TRP A 136 -1.71 -3.81 14.20
C TRP A 136 -0.68 -3.32 13.17
N GLY A 137 -0.20 -2.09 13.35
CA GLY A 137 0.73 -1.51 12.40
C GLY A 137 1.50 -0.35 12.95
N GLY A 138 2.23 0.30 12.05
CA GLY A 138 2.92 1.54 12.29
C GLY A 138 2.38 2.64 11.40
N ARG A 139 2.24 3.84 11.97
CA ARG A 139 1.88 5.05 11.25
C ARG A 139 2.89 6.15 11.53
N ASN A 140 3.22 6.94 10.52
CA ASN A 140 3.90 8.21 10.71
C ASN A 140 2.97 9.37 10.40
N ARG A 141 3.33 10.56 10.87
CA ARG A 141 2.59 11.78 10.56
C ARG A 141 3.54 12.94 10.36
N ASN A 142 3.27 13.74 9.35
CA ASN A 142 4.01 14.96 9.06
C ASN A 142 3.04 16.11 8.78
N THR A 143 3.07 17.13 9.63
CA THR A 143 2.23 18.32 9.52
C THR A 143 3.10 19.54 9.32
N THR A 144 2.78 20.33 8.30
CA THR A 144 3.46 21.61 8.01
C THR A 144 2.41 22.70 7.92
N VAL A 145 2.61 23.81 8.66
CA VAL A 145 1.80 25.03 8.56
C VAL A 145 2.70 26.19 8.20
N ARG A 146 2.41 26.86 7.08
CA ARG A 146 3.13 28.03 6.59
C ARG A 146 2.60 29.29 7.25
N ILE A 147 3.48 30.07 7.84
CA ILE A 147 3.15 31.32 8.52
C ILE A 147 3.85 32.47 7.78
N ASP A 148 3.07 33.49 7.40
CA ASP A 148 3.58 34.67 6.68
C ASP A 148 3.26 35.97 7.47
N PRO A 149 4.26 36.82 7.84
CA PRO A 149 5.69 36.56 7.79
C PRO A 149 6.13 35.71 9.00
N GLY A 150 6.91 34.68 8.79
CA GLY A 150 7.43 33.89 9.90
C GLY A 150 8.09 32.59 9.52
N THR A 151 8.32 31.77 10.53
CA THR A 151 8.90 30.44 10.36
C THR A 151 7.77 29.41 10.28
N ASP A 152 7.83 28.56 9.28
CA ASP A 152 6.90 27.43 9.14
C ASP A 152 6.87 26.58 10.42
N LYS A 153 5.68 26.22 10.85
CA LYS A 153 5.48 25.25 11.94
C LYS A 153 5.53 23.85 11.35
N LEU A 154 6.46 23.07 11.85
CA LEU A 154 6.67 21.69 11.42
C LEU A 154 6.47 20.76 12.61
N TYR A 155 5.69 19.72 12.41
CA TYR A 155 5.53 18.61 13.34
C TYR A 155 5.74 17.29 12.62
N GLN A 156 6.57 16.44 13.18
CA GLN A 156 6.83 15.12 12.66
C GLN A 156 6.74 14.09 13.78
N ALA A 157 5.71 13.24 13.71
CA ALA A 157 5.69 12.02 14.49
C ALA A 157 6.43 10.92 13.72
N SER A 158 7.46 10.37 14.33
CA SER A 158 8.09 9.15 13.83
C SER A 158 7.11 7.99 13.87
N LEU A 159 7.51 6.83 13.36
CA LEU A 159 6.66 5.65 13.33
C LEU A 159 6.14 5.29 14.74
N PHE A 160 4.84 5.35 14.92
CA PHE A 160 4.15 4.95 16.16
C PHE A 160 3.20 3.78 15.91
N SER A 161 2.96 2.99 16.95
CA SER A 161 2.07 1.83 16.89
C SER A 161 0.61 2.25 16.82
N GLU A 162 -0.17 1.56 16.00
CA GLU A 162 -1.61 1.77 15.83
C GLU A 162 -2.34 0.42 15.89
N LEU A 163 -3.43 0.39 16.64
CA LEU A 163 -4.40 -0.70 16.60
C LEU A 163 -5.57 -0.31 15.72
N ARG A 164 -6.09 -1.28 14.95
CA ARG A 164 -7.17 -1.09 14.00
C ARG A 164 -8.25 -2.13 14.16
N LEU A 165 -9.50 -1.72 14.00
CA LEU A 165 -10.66 -2.58 13.89
C LEU A 165 -11.38 -2.24 12.58
N ALA A 166 -11.60 -3.22 11.73
CA ALA A 166 -12.30 -3.05 10.48
C ALA A 166 -13.48 -4.01 10.40
N PHE A 167 -14.57 -3.48 9.89
CA PHE A 167 -15.81 -4.17 9.68
C PHE A 167 -16.26 -3.94 8.23
N GLU A 168 -16.75 -4.99 7.58
CA GLU A 168 -17.18 -4.95 6.19
C GLU A 168 -18.39 -5.84 6.01
N THR A 169 -19.40 -5.40 5.27
CA THR A 169 -20.61 -6.20 5.00
C THR A 169 -21.21 -5.94 3.63
N ARG A 170 -21.75 -7.01 3.05
CA ARG A 170 -22.66 -7.05 1.90
C ARG A 170 -23.92 -7.80 2.31
N PRO A 171 -24.88 -7.14 2.96
CA PRO A 171 -25.97 -7.83 3.66
C PRO A 171 -26.92 -8.57 2.70
N PHE A 172 -26.95 -8.21 1.43
CA PHE A 172 -27.87 -8.75 0.43
C PHE A 172 -27.19 -9.56 -0.68
N VAL A 173 -26.01 -10.11 -0.43
CA VAL A 173 -25.25 -10.86 -1.44
C VAL A 173 -26.02 -12.04 -2.02
N ALA A 174 -26.88 -12.68 -1.22
CA ALA A 174 -27.72 -13.82 -1.63
C ALA A 174 -29.01 -13.40 -2.36
N ASP A 175 -29.30 -12.11 -2.50
CA ASP A 175 -30.52 -11.66 -3.15
C ASP A 175 -30.48 -11.90 -4.66
N ALA A 176 -31.63 -12.28 -5.21
CA ALA A 176 -31.79 -12.43 -6.65
C ALA A 176 -31.70 -11.09 -7.41
N SER A 177 -31.97 -9.96 -6.73
CA SER A 177 -31.90 -8.64 -7.33
C SER A 177 -30.46 -8.15 -7.47
N ALA A 178 -30.02 -7.89 -8.70
CA ALA A 178 -28.70 -7.31 -8.96
C ALA A 178 -28.50 -5.95 -8.25
N LEU A 179 -29.59 -5.19 -8.03
CA LEU A 179 -29.52 -3.87 -7.41
C LEU A 179 -29.20 -3.93 -5.91
N THR A 180 -29.74 -4.92 -5.19
CA THR A 180 -29.50 -5.09 -3.75
C THR A 180 -28.20 -5.86 -3.48
N ARG A 181 -27.85 -6.80 -4.33
CA ARG A 181 -26.68 -7.66 -4.20
C ARG A 181 -25.36 -6.86 -4.07
N GLY A 182 -25.27 -5.72 -4.76
CA GLY A 182 -24.08 -4.85 -4.74
C GLY A 182 -24.01 -3.88 -3.55
N LEU A 183 -25.02 -3.82 -2.68
CA LEU A 183 -24.96 -2.94 -1.52
C LEU A 183 -23.86 -3.34 -0.56
N TYR A 184 -23.03 -2.35 -0.20
CA TYR A 184 -21.83 -2.50 0.60
C TYR A 184 -21.80 -1.48 1.72
N ALA A 185 -21.33 -1.88 2.89
CA ALA A 185 -21.00 -0.97 3.98
C ALA A 185 -19.73 -1.42 4.69
N SER A 186 -18.98 -0.45 5.22
CA SER A 186 -17.82 -0.74 6.04
C SER A 186 -17.61 0.31 7.12
N MET A 187 -16.92 -0.10 8.17
CA MET A 187 -16.46 0.75 9.25
C MET A 187 -14.98 0.44 9.52
N ASP A 188 -14.21 1.47 9.73
CA ASP A 188 -12.80 1.42 10.06
C ASP A 188 -12.53 2.31 11.26
N LEU A 189 -11.92 1.75 12.28
CA LEU A 189 -11.57 2.42 13.52
C LEU A 189 -10.09 2.18 13.78
N HIS A 190 -9.33 3.23 14.06
CA HIS A 190 -7.93 3.10 14.43
C HIS A 190 -7.55 4.07 15.55
N PHE A 191 -6.60 3.68 16.38
CA PHE A 191 -6.08 4.48 17.47
C PHE A 191 -4.62 4.15 17.79
N SER A 192 -3.87 5.19 18.16
CA SER A 192 -2.45 5.05 18.53
C SER A 192 -2.26 4.36 19.87
N LEU A 193 -1.17 3.61 19.98
CA LEU A 193 -0.73 2.99 21.21
C LEU A 193 0.62 3.58 21.63
N GLY A 194 0.67 4.19 22.82
CA GLY A 194 1.92 4.68 23.42
C GLY A 194 2.62 5.76 22.58
N LEU A 195 1.85 6.62 21.90
CA LEU A 195 2.40 7.74 21.15
C LEU A 195 2.83 8.84 22.10
N SER A 196 4.10 9.21 22.04
CA SER A 196 4.63 10.40 22.71
C SER A 196 5.40 11.26 21.70
N SER A 197 5.39 12.55 21.93
CA SER A 197 6.10 13.55 21.12
C SER A 197 7.00 14.36 22.01
N GLN A 198 7.94 15.10 21.44
CA GLN A 198 8.77 16.03 22.21
C GLN A 198 8.53 17.47 21.77
N ASP A 199 8.38 18.36 22.74
CA ASP A 199 8.33 19.79 22.47
C ASP A 199 9.68 20.27 21.94
N ALA A 200 9.67 20.88 20.76
CA ALA A 200 10.89 21.28 20.07
C ALA A 200 11.70 22.37 20.80
N ILE A 201 11.06 23.11 21.72
CA ILE A 201 11.69 24.22 22.44
C ILE A 201 12.17 23.76 23.82
N THR A 202 11.33 23.04 24.55
CA THR A 202 11.61 22.64 25.94
C THR A 202 12.24 21.26 26.05
N GLY A 203 12.11 20.41 25.00
CA GLY A 203 12.51 19.01 25.03
C GLY A 203 11.65 18.13 25.94
N ALA A 204 10.58 18.68 26.50
CA ALA A 204 9.65 17.91 27.34
C ALA A 204 8.83 16.92 26.53
N ASP A 205 8.55 15.77 27.13
CA ASP A 205 7.65 14.80 26.53
C ASP A 205 6.21 15.35 26.53
N ILE A 206 5.52 15.19 25.42
CA ILE A 206 4.12 15.60 25.19
C ILE A 206 3.30 14.34 24.99
N ASP A 207 2.31 14.11 25.83
CA ASP A 207 1.35 13.05 25.62
C ASP A 207 0.58 13.33 24.33
N SER A 208 0.54 12.34 23.48
CA SER A 208 -0.05 12.45 22.14
C SER A 208 -0.96 11.27 21.86
N GLN A 209 -2.04 11.52 21.15
CA GLN A 209 -3.01 10.48 20.78
C GLN A 209 -3.49 10.70 19.35
N ALA A 210 -3.49 9.64 18.56
CA ALA A 210 -4.14 9.60 17.24
C ALA A 210 -5.37 8.70 17.30
N PHE A 211 -6.46 9.16 16.69
CA PHE A 211 -7.71 8.43 16.59
C PHE A 211 -8.33 8.69 15.22
N GLY A 212 -8.91 7.65 14.61
CA GLY A 212 -9.69 7.80 13.39
C GLY A 212 -10.85 6.82 13.33
N LEU A 213 -11.92 7.30 12.72
CA LEU A 213 -13.14 6.55 12.41
C LEU A 213 -13.55 6.88 10.98
N LEU A 214 -13.87 5.86 10.20
CA LEU A 214 -14.49 5.99 8.88
C LEU A 214 -15.66 5.02 8.78
N VAL A 215 -16.85 5.53 8.49
CA VAL A 215 -18.03 4.74 8.17
C VAL A 215 -18.44 5.08 6.75
N GLN A 216 -18.63 4.07 5.92
CA GLN A 216 -18.98 4.28 4.52
C GLN A 216 -19.97 3.23 4.02
N ALA A 217 -20.75 3.63 3.03
CA ALA A 217 -21.67 2.78 2.31
C ALA A 217 -21.57 3.04 0.81
N GLY A 218 -21.96 2.10 0.00
CA GLY A 218 -21.91 2.25 -1.43
C GLY A 218 -22.40 1.03 -2.18
N TYR A 219 -21.95 0.94 -3.40
CA TYR A 219 -22.28 -0.14 -4.30
C TYR A 219 -21.02 -0.74 -4.91
N VAL A 220 -20.93 -2.08 -4.86
CA VAL A 220 -19.82 -2.85 -5.41
C VAL A 220 -20.38 -3.89 -6.36
N GLY A 221 -19.93 -3.91 -7.59
CA GLY A 221 -20.37 -4.87 -8.60
C GLY A 221 -19.19 -5.62 -9.20
N SER A 222 -19.49 -6.78 -9.79
CA SER A 222 -18.52 -7.53 -10.57
C SER A 222 -18.26 -6.81 -11.89
N ALA A 223 -17.00 -6.60 -12.23
CA ALA A 223 -16.57 -6.05 -13.50
C ALA A 223 -16.13 -7.15 -14.50
N LEU A 224 -15.88 -8.36 -14.01
CA LEU A 224 -15.55 -9.55 -14.79
C LEU A 224 -16.38 -10.72 -14.28
N ASP A 225 -16.60 -11.71 -15.13
CA ASP A 225 -17.32 -12.94 -14.77
C ASP A 225 -16.66 -13.62 -13.56
N GLY A 226 -17.47 -14.27 -12.71
CA GLY A 226 -16.99 -14.99 -11.54
C GLY A 226 -16.49 -14.12 -10.40
N GLU A 227 -16.85 -12.82 -10.35
CA GLU A 227 -16.40 -11.88 -9.29
C GLU A 227 -14.86 -11.74 -9.11
N GLN A 228 -14.08 -12.17 -10.11
CA GLN A 228 -12.61 -12.03 -10.06
C GLN A 228 -12.15 -10.60 -9.92
N LEU A 229 -12.88 -9.65 -10.50
CA LEU A 229 -12.66 -8.22 -10.34
C LEU A 229 -13.98 -7.55 -9.92
N MET A 230 -13.96 -6.98 -8.75
CA MET A 230 -15.06 -6.18 -8.22
C MET A 230 -14.66 -4.73 -8.14
N LEU A 231 -15.53 -3.84 -8.62
CA LEU A 231 -15.34 -2.40 -8.56
C LEU A 231 -16.55 -1.74 -7.92
N GLY A 232 -16.32 -0.65 -7.19
CA GLY A 232 -17.41 0.03 -6.51
C GLY A 232 -17.15 1.50 -6.23
N GLY A 233 -18.25 2.21 -5.98
CA GLY A 233 -18.25 3.58 -5.49
C GLY A 233 -18.82 3.63 -4.08
N VAL A 234 -18.19 4.43 -3.22
CA VAL A 234 -18.57 4.58 -1.82
C VAL A 234 -18.67 6.06 -1.42
N ILE A 235 -19.58 6.36 -0.50
CA ILE A 235 -19.66 7.62 0.21
C ILE A 235 -19.55 7.32 1.70
N GLY A 236 -18.84 8.15 2.44
CA GLY A 236 -18.64 7.93 3.86
C GLY A 236 -18.48 9.22 4.64
N PHE A 237 -18.62 9.08 5.94
CA PHE A 237 -18.29 10.09 6.94
C PHE A 237 -17.10 9.59 7.75
N GLY A 238 -16.09 10.43 7.90
CA GLY A 238 -14.90 10.13 8.68
C GLY A 238 -14.59 11.20 9.70
N TYR A 239 -13.84 10.79 10.70
CA TYR A 239 -13.27 11.65 11.73
C TYR A 239 -11.84 11.21 11.99
N GLU A 240 -10.89 12.09 11.76
CA GLU A 240 -9.47 11.90 12.08
C GLU A 240 -9.06 12.94 13.11
N SER A 241 -8.47 12.53 14.21
CA SER A 241 -7.96 13.46 15.23
C SER A 241 -6.54 13.11 15.63
N PHE A 242 -5.83 14.15 15.98
CA PHE A 242 -4.51 14.07 16.59
C PHE A 242 -4.44 15.06 17.74
N SER A 243 -4.53 14.54 18.93
CA SER A 243 -4.50 15.31 20.16
C SER A 243 -3.09 15.43 20.68
N LEU A 244 -2.70 16.61 21.06
CA LEU A 244 -1.43 16.93 21.71
C LEU A 244 -1.76 17.64 23.01
N ASP A 245 -1.11 17.26 24.09
CA ASP A 245 -1.14 18.04 25.31
C ASP A 245 -0.58 19.45 25.06
N THR A 246 -0.88 20.39 25.96
CA THR A 246 -0.45 21.78 25.84
C THR A 246 1.05 21.88 25.57
N ASN A 247 1.38 22.44 24.43
CA ASN A 247 2.76 22.59 23.96
C ASN A 247 2.96 23.91 23.21
N SER A 248 4.20 24.26 22.93
CA SER A 248 4.59 25.50 22.24
C SER A 248 4.64 25.35 20.72
N THR A 249 4.51 24.13 20.20
CA THR A 249 4.85 23.82 18.79
C THR A 249 3.62 23.82 17.90
N LEU A 250 2.63 22.99 18.20
CA LEU A 250 1.46 22.80 17.34
C LEU A 250 0.21 22.46 18.17
N PRO A 251 -0.95 23.06 17.89
CA PRO A 251 -2.21 22.67 18.52
C PRO A 251 -2.72 21.31 18.01
N SER A 252 -3.71 20.76 18.71
CA SER A 252 -4.41 19.56 18.29
C SER A 252 -5.16 19.78 16.98
N SER A 253 -5.29 18.73 16.18
CA SER A 253 -6.06 18.76 14.94
C SER A 253 -7.20 17.76 14.96
N ALA A 254 -8.30 18.09 14.26
CA ALA A 254 -9.43 17.20 14.06
C ALA A 254 -10.07 17.48 12.70
N TYR A 255 -10.27 16.43 11.92
CA TYR A 255 -10.81 16.49 10.55
C TYR A 255 -12.10 15.66 10.46
N PRO A 256 -13.26 16.20 10.91
CA PRO A 256 -14.55 15.65 10.51
C PRO A 256 -14.73 15.86 9.01
N HIS A 257 -14.95 14.79 8.24
CA HIS A 257 -14.94 14.91 6.78
C HIS A 257 -15.96 13.98 6.10
N LEU A 258 -16.45 14.43 4.94
CA LEU A 258 -17.11 13.58 3.97
C LEU A 258 -16.05 12.94 3.07
N ARG A 259 -16.22 11.64 2.78
CA ARG A 259 -15.37 10.90 1.84
C ARG A 259 -16.18 10.42 0.65
N LEU A 260 -15.70 10.68 -0.56
CA LEU A 260 -16.14 10.04 -1.79
C LEU A 260 -15.02 9.16 -2.31
N GLY A 261 -15.30 7.90 -2.55
CA GLY A 261 -14.25 6.96 -2.91
C GLY A 261 -14.66 5.94 -3.96
N VAL A 262 -13.65 5.35 -4.54
CA VAL A 262 -13.76 4.16 -5.37
C VAL A 262 -12.95 3.04 -4.72
N LEU A 263 -13.45 1.82 -4.82
CA LEU A 263 -12.75 0.65 -4.32
C LEU A 263 -12.71 -0.42 -5.39
N GLY A 264 -11.62 -1.17 -5.38
CA GLY A 264 -11.42 -2.33 -6.23
C GLY A 264 -10.92 -3.51 -5.42
N ARG A 265 -11.37 -4.69 -5.79
CA ARG A 265 -10.89 -5.96 -5.26
C ARG A 265 -10.67 -6.89 -6.43
N MET A 266 -9.47 -7.45 -6.50
CA MET A 266 -9.09 -8.42 -7.51
C MET A 266 -8.60 -9.69 -6.83
N GLN A 267 -9.16 -10.80 -7.22
CA GLN A 267 -8.69 -12.11 -6.82
C GLN A 267 -7.58 -12.54 -7.79
N ILE A 268 -6.42 -12.85 -7.24
CA ILE A 268 -5.23 -13.26 -8.02
C ILE A 268 -5.11 -14.79 -8.00
N VAL A 269 -5.33 -15.40 -6.83
CA VAL A 269 -5.37 -16.85 -6.64
C VAL A 269 -6.58 -17.15 -5.77
N ASP A 270 -7.35 -18.12 -6.16
CA ASP A 270 -8.61 -18.49 -5.51
C ASP A 270 -8.47 -18.52 -3.99
N GLU A 271 -9.24 -17.67 -3.32
CA GLU A 271 -9.28 -17.40 -1.88
C GLU A 271 -7.94 -17.08 -1.19
N LEU A 272 -6.83 -17.63 -1.70
CA LEU A 272 -5.50 -17.50 -1.08
C LEU A 272 -4.88 -16.12 -1.23
N LEU A 273 -5.16 -15.42 -2.36
CA LEU A 273 -4.53 -14.14 -2.63
C LEU A 273 -5.49 -13.15 -3.30
N THR A 274 -5.78 -12.09 -2.59
CA THR A 274 -6.63 -10.99 -3.04
C THR A 274 -5.88 -9.68 -2.94
N LEU A 275 -5.94 -8.86 -3.98
CA LEU A 275 -5.51 -7.46 -3.97
C LEU A 275 -6.73 -6.57 -3.74
N ARG A 276 -6.61 -5.60 -2.84
CA ARG A 276 -7.58 -4.53 -2.62
C ARG A 276 -6.92 -3.19 -2.85
N ALA A 277 -7.66 -2.28 -3.47
CA ALA A 277 -7.25 -0.90 -3.66
C ALA A 277 -8.43 0.00 -3.37
N ASP A 278 -8.19 1.11 -2.68
CA ASP A 278 -9.17 2.15 -2.49
C ASP A 278 -8.55 3.53 -2.69
N LEU A 279 -9.34 4.45 -3.24
CA LEU A 279 -8.99 5.84 -3.47
C LEU A 279 -10.15 6.70 -2.98
N GLY A 280 -9.85 7.76 -2.25
CA GLY A 280 -10.87 8.65 -1.72
C GLY A 280 -10.48 10.11 -1.78
N LEU A 281 -11.50 10.96 -1.99
CA LEU A 281 -11.42 12.39 -1.76
C LEU A 281 -12.10 12.69 -0.42
N ARG A 282 -11.47 13.51 0.40
CA ARG A 282 -11.91 13.86 1.76
C ARG A 282 -12.15 15.36 1.84
N TRP A 283 -13.38 15.75 2.11
CA TRP A 283 -13.73 17.15 2.34
C TRP A 283 -13.96 17.35 3.82
N ALA A 284 -13.02 18.00 4.53
CA ALA A 284 -13.11 18.26 5.95
C ALA A 284 -13.90 19.54 6.22
N PHE A 285 -14.83 19.45 7.18
CA PHE A 285 -15.69 20.56 7.63
C PHE A 285 -15.03 21.39 8.73
N GLY A 286 -13.91 20.93 9.27
CA GLY A 286 -13.14 21.58 10.32
C GLY A 286 -11.72 21.03 10.39
N VAL A 287 -10.86 21.71 11.12
CA VAL A 287 -9.45 21.34 11.32
C VAL A 287 -9.06 21.31 12.81
N GLY A 288 -10.04 21.28 13.70
CA GLY A 288 -9.82 21.33 15.16
C GLY A 288 -9.27 22.66 15.63
N ASP A 289 -8.35 22.60 16.61
CA ASP A 289 -7.75 23.80 17.23
C ASP A 289 -6.86 24.59 16.27
N PHE A 290 -6.52 24.04 15.09
CA PHE A 290 -5.83 24.80 14.04
C PHE A 290 -6.62 26.03 13.60
N SER A 291 -7.97 25.97 13.60
CA SER A 291 -8.80 27.12 13.26
C SER A 291 -8.65 28.29 14.22
N GLY A 292 -8.44 28.02 15.51
CA GLY A 292 -8.21 29.08 16.52
C GLY A 292 -6.77 29.59 16.53
N ALA A 293 -5.82 28.77 16.14
CA ALA A 293 -4.39 29.08 16.22
C ALA A 293 -3.84 29.76 14.96
N PHE A 294 -4.41 29.45 13.77
CA PHE A 294 -3.82 29.84 12.49
C PHE A 294 -4.74 30.67 11.58
N GLY A 295 -6.01 30.87 11.94
CA GLY A 295 -6.94 31.69 11.15
C GLY A 295 -8.36 31.65 11.72
N LYS A 296 -9.17 32.66 11.41
CA LYS A 296 -10.58 32.74 11.83
C LYS A 296 -11.47 31.78 11.05
N SER A 297 -11.07 31.42 9.84
CA SER A 297 -11.74 30.45 9.00
C SER A 297 -10.72 29.47 8.46
N SER A 298 -11.07 28.20 8.44
CA SER A 298 -10.20 27.13 7.99
C SER A 298 -11.00 26.07 7.26
N SER A 299 -10.38 25.48 6.27
CA SER A 299 -10.90 24.33 5.53
C SER A 299 -9.79 23.36 5.17
N ALA A 300 -10.12 22.11 4.94
CA ALA A 300 -9.16 21.16 4.45
C ALA A 300 -9.80 20.26 3.37
N LEU A 301 -9.05 20.07 2.31
CA LEU A 301 -9.36 19.10 1.27
C LEU A 301 -8.26 18.04 1.26
N GLY A 302 -8.66 16.79 1.30
CA GLY A 302 -7.71 15.68 1.36
C GLY A 302 -7.99 14.60 0.33
N TYR A 303 -7.06 13.67 0.26
CA TYR A 303 -7.23 12.41 -0.43
C TYR A 303 -6.54 11.28 0.33
N ASP A 304 -7.01 10.07 0.10
CA ASP A 304 -6.39 8.85 0.62
C ASP A 304 -6.23 7.80 -0.45
N VAL A 305 -5.22 6.97 -0.24
CA VAL A 305 -4.93 5.78 -1.03
C VAL A 305 -4.72 4.63 -0.07
N GLY A 306 -5.45 3.55 -0.27
CA GLY A 306 -5.29 2.29 0.45
C GLY A 306 -4.94 1.17 -0.51
N LEU A 307 -4.01 0.33 -0.11
CA LEU A 307 -3.67 -0.91 -0.81
C LEU A 307 -3.59 -2.02 0.25
N ALA A 308 -4.14 -3.18 -0.07
CA ALA A 308 -3.97 -4.35 0.78
C ALA A 308 -3.82 -5.61 -0.06
N VAL A 309 -2.91 -6.46 0.38
CA VAL A 309 -2.74 -7.81 -0.15
C VAL A 309 -3.06 -8.78 0.98
N GLY A 310 -3.95 -9.72 0.74
CA GLY A 310 -4.38 -10.65 1.76
C GLY A 310 -5.08 -11.85 1.16
N GLY A 311 -5.63 -12.71 2.01
CA GLY A 311 -6.33 -13.91 1.58
C GLY A 311 -7.17 -14.49 2.70
N SER A 312 -7.78 -15.61 2.39
CA SER A 312 -8.52 -16.42 3.35
C SER A 312 -7.84 -17.77 3.51
N LEU A 313 -7.93 -18.28 4.70
CA LEU A 313 -7.56 -19.65 5.05
C LEU A 313 -8.84 -20.43 5.33
N ASP A 314 -8.72 -21.74 5.47
CA ASP A 314 -9.82 -22.58 5.88
C ASP A 314 -10.49 -22.06 7.16
N LEU A 315 -11.76 -22.37 7.37
CA LEU A 315 -12.56 -21.93 8.50
C LEU A 315 -12.89 -20.42 8.51
N GLY A 316 -12.79 -19.73 7.38
CA GLY A 316 -13.12 -18.31 7.26
C GLY A 316 -12.10 -17.35 7.87
N LEU A 317 -10.94 -17.85 8.26
CA LEU A 317 -9.85 -17.01 8.77
C LEU A 317 -9.27 -16.17 7.61
N SER A 318 -9.07 -14.88 7.83
CA SER A 318 -8.49 -13.98 6.82
C SER A 318 -7.28 -13.24 7.37
N TRP A 319 -6.38 -12.88 6.47
CA TRP A 319 -5.20 -12.08 6.76
C TRP A 319 -4.99 -11.01 5.69
N ALA A 320 -4.33 -9.92 6.02
CA ALA A 320 -3.90 -8.94 5.05
C ALA A 320 -2.66 -8.18 5.51
N VAL A 321 -1.87 -7.74 4.55
CA VAL A 321 -0.86 -6.68 4.68
C VAL A 321 -1.44 -5.44 4.04
N ARG A 322 -1.46 -4.33 4.78
CA ARG A 322 -2.06 -3.09 4.34
C ARG A 322 -1.03 -1.97 4.28
N PHE A 323 -1.14 -1.15 3.27
CA PHE A 323 -0.50 0.15 3.13
C PHE A 323 -1.57 1.22 3.00
N GLY A 324 -1.38 2.36 3.67
CA GLY A 324 -2.25 3.52 3.58
C GLY A 324 -1.46 4.81 3.45
N TYR A 325 -2.01 5.75 2.70
CA TYR A 325 -1.52 7.11 2.58
C TYR A 325 -2.69 8.07 2.67
N THR A 326 -2.59 9.07 3.55
CA THR A 326 -3.60 10.11 3.71
C THR A 326 -2.93 11.48 3.65
N ARG A 327 -3.55 12.44 2.97
CA ARG A 327 -3.09 13.82 2.95
C ARG A 327 -4.26 14.77 3.02
N PHE A 328 -4.14 15.78 3.88
CA PHE A 328 -4.99 16.98 3.90
C PHE A 328 -4.17 18.20 3.50
N GLY A 329 -4.67 18.96 2.53
CA GLY A 329 -4.22 20.31 2.24
C GLY A 329 -5.03 21.30 3.10
N LEU A 330 -4.34 22.09 3.91
CA LEU A 330 -4.91 23.03 4.85
C LEU A 330 -4.97 24.42 4.22
N HIS A 331 -6.08 25.10 4.39
CA HIS A 331 -6.25 26.48 3.96
C HIS A 331 -6.79 27.31 5.14
N PHE A 332 -6.12 28.42 5.43
CA PHE A 332 -6.48 29.33 6.50
C PHE A 332 -6.77 30.71 5.93
N SER A 333 -7.69 31.45 6.59
CA SER A 333 -7.99 32.83 6.23
C SER A 333 -8.37 33.63 7.48
N GLY A 334 -8.08 34.92 7.42
CA GLY A 334 -8.28 35.86 8.52
C GLY A 334 -7.11 35.85 9.50
N ASP A 335 -6.83 37.04 10.03
CA ASP A 335 -5.72 37.25 10.98
C ASP A 335 -6.07 36.67 12.36
N VAL A 336 -5.07 36.10 13.01
CA VAL A 336 -5.10 35.67 14.40
C VAL A 336 -4.12 36.55 15.18
N ASP A 337 -4.57 37.06 16.30
CA ASP A 337 -3.73 37.84 17.20
C ASP A 337 -2.78 36.91 17.98
N ALA A 338 -1.52 36.87 17.60
CA ALA A 338 -0.49 36.16 18.35
C ALA A 338 0.24 37.13 19.28
N MET A 339 0.56 36.69 20.50
CA MET A 339 1.39 37.49 21.41
C MET A 339 2.83 37.44 20.92
N GLY A 340 3.34 38.59 20.48
CA GLY A 340 4.73 38.74 20.07
C GLY A 340 5.71 38.65 21.26
N PRO A 341 7.01 38.48 21.00
CA PRO A 341 8.02 38.31 22.05
C PRO A 341 8.15 39.50 23.02
N THR A 342 7.63 40.66 22.63
CA THR A 342 7.62 41.91 23.45
C THR A 342 6.29 42.18 24.15
N GLY A 343 5.34 41.22 24.13
CA GLY A 343 4.01 41.38 24.72
C GLY A 343 3.01 42.18 23.86
N GLY A 344 3.40 42.60 22.67
CA GLY A 344 2.52 43.26 21.70
C GLY A 344 1.76 42.20 20.86
N VAL A 345 0.53 42.54 20.48
CA VAL A 345 -0.27 41.70 19.54
C VAL A 345 0.29 41.88 18.14
N ILE A 346 0.72 40.78 17.52
CA ILE A 346 1.17 40.75 16.13
C ILE A 346 0.10 39.93 15.35
N PRO A 347 -0.54 40.51 14.31
CA PRO A 347 -1.40 39.71 13.44
C PRO A 347 -0.55 38.67 12.71
N VAL A 348 -0.89 37.41 12.87
CA VAL A 348 -0.26 36.28 12.19
C VAL A 348 -1.28 35.71 11.23
N GLN A 349 -0.89 35.58 9.99
CA GLN A 349 -1.70 34.93 8.99
C GLN A 349 -1.00 33.64 8.54
N ALA A 350 -1.66 32.50 8.73
CA ALA A 350 -1.18 31.25 8.13
C ALA A 350 -1.69 31.17 6.69
N ALA A 351 -0.78 31.00 5.75
CA ALA A 351 -1.13 30.92 4.32
C ALA A 351 -1.75 29.57 3.94
N GLY A 352 -1.52 28.54 4.74
CA GLY A 352 -1.98 27.17 4.49
C GLY A 352 -0.99 26.14 5.02
N GLY A 353 -1.20 24.89 4.65
CA GLY A 353 -0.33 23.81 5.11
C GLY A 353 -0.70 22.46 4.53
N SER A 354 -0.09 21.42 5.07
CA SER A 354 -0.45 20.04 4.76
C SER A 354 -0.26 19.14 5.98
N ASP A 355 -1.14 18.15 6.09
CA ASP A 355 -1.04 17.08 7.07
C ASP A 355 -1.05 15.75 6.34
N THR A 356 -0.02 14.95 6.55
CA THR A 356 0.23 13.73 5.78
C THR A 356 0.47 12.56 6.72
N GLY A 357 -0.18 11.44 6.47
CA GLY A 357 0.02 10.17 7.18
C GLY A 357 0.37 9.04 6.22
N VAL A 358 1.30 8.19 6.63
CA VAL A 358 1.61 6.92 5.96
C VAL A 358 1.47 5.81 6.98
N GLU A 359 0.77 4.75 6.63
CA GLU A 359 0.56 3.60 7.49
C GLU A 359 0.99 2.29 6.80
N LEU A 360 1.48 1.36 7.60
CA LEU A 360 1.76 -0.01 7.20
C LEU A 360 1.30 -0.93 8.32
N GLY A 361 0.50 -1.94 8.01
CA GLY A 361 -0.07 -2.82 9.03
C GLY A 361 -0.33 -4.24 8.57
N LEU A 362 -0.54 -5.10 9.56
CA LEU A 362 -0.98 -6.48 9.41
C LEU A 362 -2.39 -6.59 9.99
N GLU A 363 -3.28 -7.27 9.29
CA GLU A 363 -4.64 -7.53 9.72
C GLU A 363 -4.90 -9.04 9.76
N ALA A 364 -5.65 -9.46 10.74
CA ALA A 364 -6.22 -10.81 10.83
C ALA A 364 -7.69 -10.72 11.20
N GLY A 365 -8.51 -11.67 10.76
CA GLY A 365 -9.93 -11.61 11.04
C GLY A 365 -10.70 -12.84 10.59
N TRP A 366 -12.01 -12.71 10.63
CA TRP A 366 -12.93 -13.74 10.19
C TRP A 366 -13.86 -13.22 9.10
N ARG A 367 -14.14 -14.09 8.15
CA ARG A 367 -15.13 -13.92 7.09
C ARG A 367 -16.31 -14.85 7.37
N PHE A 368 -17.50 -14.38 7.07
CA PHE A 368 -18.75 -15.12 7.12
C PHE A 368 -19.45 -14.92 5.76
N ASP A 369 -19.58 -15.98 5.01
CA ASP A 369 -20.19 -16.00 3.68
C ASP A 369 -21.69 -16.27 3.74
#